data_e828bcabf2fb1b5c56a38c3a23a1e261
#
_entry.id   e828bcabf2fb1b5c56a38c3a23a1e261
#
_cell.length_a   1.000
_cell.length_b   1.000
_cell.length_c   1.000
_cell.angle_alpha   90.00
_cell.angle_beta   90.00
_cell.angle_gamma   90.00
#
_symmetry.space_group_name_H-M   'P 1'
#
loop_
_entity.id
_entity.type
_entity.pdbx_description
1 polymer ?
#
loop_
_entity_poly.entity_id
_entity_poly.type
_entity_poly.pdbx_seq_one_letter_code
_entity_poly.pdbx_strand_id
1 'polypeptide(L)'
;VFERFPNLTVVYQESGAGWVPFLIERIDRHSKSGSLATDTVRDHQVFFHAELDEKESLITALDVVGDDRFVYASDFPHEPTTEIAEILENFLERKDITLSSKQKLLSDNVRALYRMK
;
A
#
# COMPACT_ATOMS: atom_id res chain seq x y z
N VAL A 1 10.60 11.91 -11.56
CA VAL A 1 10.49 10.69 -12.37
C VAL A 1 9.17 10.70 -13.10
N PHE A 2 8.03 10.81 -12.44
CA PHE A 2 6.68 10.68 -13.01
C PHE A 2 6.32 11.76 -14.03
N GLU A 3 6.79 13.00 -13.85
CA GLU A 3 6.63 14.06 -14.87
C GLU A 3 7.23 13.66 -16.23
N ARG A 4 8.34 12.90 -16.21
CA ARG A 4 9.01 12.43 -17.44
C ARG A 4 8.46 11.11 -17.95
N PHE A 5 7.85 10.32 -17.07
CA PHE A 5 7.34 8.98 -17.37
C PHE A 5 5.95 8.79 -16.75
N PRO A 6 4.92 9.48 -17.30
CA PRO A 6 3.59 9.52 -16.69
C PRO A 6 2.88 8.16 -16.64
N ASN A 7 3.28 7.22 -17.50
CA ASN A 7 2.70 5.87 -17.54
C ASN A 7 3.51 4.84 -16.73
N LEU A 8 4.54 5.28 -16.00
CA LEU A 8 5.34 4.37 -15.18
C LEU A 8 4.52 3.90 -13.97
N THR A 9 4.49 2.61 -13.76
CA THR A 9 3.97 1.98 -12.55
C THR A 9 5.15 1.57 -11.66
N VAL A 10 5.10 1.94 -10.39
CA VAL A 10 6.12 1.60 -9.39
C VAL A 10 5.45 0.86 -8.24
N VAL A 11 6.05 -0.23 -7.80
CA VAL A 11 5.61 -0.99 -6.63
C VAL A 11 6.79 -1.11 -5.67
N TYR A 12 6.61 -0.67 -4.43
CA TYR A 12 7.55 -0.87 -3.34
C TYR A 12 7.19 -2.17 -2.63
N GLN A 13 8.01 -3.21 -2.82
CA GLN A 13 7.81 -4.54 -2.26
C GLN A 13 8.58 -4.72 -0.96
N GLU A 14 8.12 -5.60 -0.08
CA GLU A 14 8.79 -6.05 1.15
C GLU A 14 9.25 -4.91 2.07
N SER A 15 8.47 -3.86 2.15
CA SER A 15 8.88 -2.65 2.88
C SER A 15 7.88 -2.23 3.96
N GLY A 16 6.76 -2.93 4.04
CA GLY A 16 5.65 -2.54 4.90
C GLY A 16 5.03 -1.19 4.51
N ALA A 17 4.03 -0.75 5.24
CA ALA A 17 3.30 0.49 4.97
C ALA A 17 3.72 1.64 5.90
N GLY A 18 4.26 1.35 7.07
CA GLY A 18 4.47 2.33 8.15
C GLY A 18 5.40 3.49 7.83
N TRP A 19 6.34 3.33 6.93
CA TRP A 19 7.28 4.39 6.53
C TRP A 19 6.65 5.39 5.54
N VAL A 20 5.59 5.01 4.84
CA VAL A 20 5.01 5.78 3.74
C VAL A 20 4.49 7.15 4.19
N PRO A 21 3.68 7.27 5.25
CA PRO A 21 3.23 8.58 5.75
C PRO A 21 4.40 9.49 6.12
N PHE A 22 5.37 8.97 6.85
CA PHE A 22 6.55 9.72 7.26
C PHE A 22 7.33 10.28 6.05
N LEU A 23 7.57 9.44 5.03
CA LEU A 23 8.33 9.88 3.85
C LEU A 23 7.55 10.92 3.05
N ILE A 24 6.25 10.73 2.85
CA ILE A 24 5.38 11.66 2.12
C ILE A 24 5.40 13.03 2.82
N GLU A 25 5.16 13.08 4.12
CA GLU A 25 5.21 14.34 4.88
C GLU A 25 6.58 15.03 4.80
N ARG A 26 7.67 14.26 4.82
CA ARG A 26 9.02 14.80 4.68
C ARG A 26 9.27 15.40 3.31
N ILE A 27 8.81 14.75 2.26
CA ILE A 27 8.94 15.26 0.88
C ILE A 27 8.08 16.52 0.72
N ASP A 28 6.82 16.48 1.16
CA ASP A 28 5.90 17.62 1.04
C ASP A 28 6.43 18.85 1.78
N ARG A 29 6.97 18.67 2.97
CA ARG A 29 7.60 19.75 3.75
C ARG A 29 8.76 20.43 3.02
N HIS A 30 9.49 19.71 2.19
CA HIS A 30 10.66 20.21 1.47
C HIS A 30 10.37 20.52 -0.01
N SER A 31 9.14 20.29 -0.47
CA SER A 31 8.72 20.62 -1.84
C SER A 31 8.76 22.14 -2.07
N LYS A 32 9.55 22.56 -3.04
CA LYS A 32 9.65 23.96 -3.46
C LYS A 32 8.71 24.30 -4.62
N SER A 33 8.17 23.27 -5.27
CA SER A 33 7.35 23.41 -6.47
C SER A 33 5.86 23.59 -6.18
N GLY A 34 5.42 23.40 -4.93
CA GLY A 34 4.01 23.34 -4.56
C GLY A 34 3.32 22.03 -4.96
N SER A 35 4.01 21.11 -5.65
CA SER A 35 3.52 19.76 -5.92
C SER A 35 3.75 18.88 -4.70
N LEU A 36 2.72 18.20 -4.24
CA LEU A 36 2.78 17.33 -3.09
C LEU A 36 3.12 15.89 -3.51
N ALA A 37 3.90 15.19 -2.68
CA ALA A 37 4.19 13.78 -2.87
C ALA A 37 2.91 12.94 -2.73
N THR A 38 2.01 13.36 -1.84
CA THR A 38 0.68 12.75 -1.68
C THR A 38 -0.10 12.77 -3.00
N ASP A 39 -0.12 13.91 -3.69
CA ASP A 39 -0.80 14.04 -4.98
C ASP A 39 -0.10 13.18 -6.04
N THR A 40 1.25 13.17 -6.05
CA THR A 40 2.02 12.33 -6.96
C THR A 40 1.68 10.84 -6.78
N VAL A 41 1.57 10.36 -5.56
CA VAL A 41 1.19 8.95 -5.29
C VAL A 41 -0.24 8.65 -5.74
N ARG A 42 -1.16 9.61 -5.55
CA ARG A 42 -2.57 9.46 -5.95
C ARG A 42 -2.78 9.57 -7.45
N ASP A 43 -2.07 10.48 -8.11
CA ASP A 43 -2.23 10.76 -9.54
C ASP A 43 -1.46 9.76 -10.43
N HIS A 44 -0.42 9.15 -9.90
CA HIS A 44 0.40 8.19 -10.60
C HIS A 44 0.23 6.76 -10.03
N GLN A 45 0.68 5.78 -10.79
CA GLN A 45 0.56 4.38 -10.40
C GLN A 45 1.70 3.96 -9.46
N VAL A 46 1.64 4.44 -8.22
CA VAL A 46 2.57 4.08 -7.14
C VAL A 46 1.85 3.21 -6.14
N PHE A 47 2.36 2.01 -5.94
CA PHE A 47 1.81 1.02 -5.01
C PHE A 47 2.83 0.64 -3.95
N PHE A 48 2.33 0.23 -2.79
CA PHE A 48 3.12 -0.17 -1.64
C PHE A 48 2.69 -1.56 -1.17
N HIS A 49 3.64 -2.37 -0.79
CA HIS A 49 3.36 -3.62 -0.09
C HIS A 49 2.96 -3.30 1.35
N ALA A 50 1.84 -3.86 1.79
CA ALA A 50 1.37 -3.79 3.17
C ALA A 50 1.59 -5.13 3.86
N GLU A 51 2.22 -5.10 5.03
CA GLU A 51 2.19 -6.23 5.95
C GLU A 51 0.86 -6.21 6.70
N LEU A 52 0.11 -7.30 6.64
CA LEU A 52 -1.26 -7.32 7.17
C LEU A 52 -1.33 -7.32 8.70
N ASP A 53 -0.24 -7.68 9.36
CA ASP A 53 -0.08 -7.65 10.82
C ASP A 53 0.39 -6.29 11.36
N GLU A 54 0.74 -5.34 10.48
CA GLU A 54 0.94 -3.95 10.90
C GLU A 54 -0.35 -3.39 11.51
N LYS A 55 -0.23 -2.75 12.67
CA LYS A 55 -1.39 -2.23 13.42
C LYS A 55 -1.68 -0.77 13.04
N GLU A 56 -1.33 0.15 13.91
CA GLU A 56 -1.58 1.59 13.73
C GLU A 56 -0.86 2.17 12.51
N SER A 57 0.30 1.63 12.17
CA SER A 57 1.08 2.07 11.01
C SER A 57 0.34 1.84 9.70
N LEU A 58 -0.31 0.69 9.53
CA LEU A 58 -1.13 0.41 8.35
C LEU A 58 -2.33 1.36 8.27
N ILE A 59 -3.06 1.57 9.39
CA ILE A 59 -4.20 2.48 9.43
C ILE A 59 -3.77 3.89 9.01
N THR A 60 -2.69 4.39 9.58
CA THR A 60 -2.16 5.72 9.25
C THR A 60 -1.78 5.81 7.76
N ALA A 61 -1.18 4.76 7.21
CA ALA A 61 -0.82 4.72 5.80
C ALA A 61 -2.04 4.73 4.89
N LEU A 62 -3.09 3.95 5.22
CA LEU A 62 -4.36 3.94 4.49
C LEU A 62 -5.05 5.30 4.53
N ASP A 63 -5.02 5.99 5.66
CA ASP A 63 -5.62 7.33 5.82
C ASP A 63 -4.89 8.40 5.00
N VAL A 64 -3.57 8.36 4.96
CA VAL A 64 -2.76 9.37 4.25
C VAL A 64 -2.79 9.17 2.75
N VAL A 65 -2.64 7.93 2.28
CA VAL A 65 -2.44 7.61 0.85
C VAL A 65 -3.75 7.18 0.18
N GLY A 66 -4.60 6.48 0.91
CA GLY A 66 -5.78 5.80 0.39
C GLY A 66 -5.57 4.29 0.25
N ASP A 67 -6.64 3.54 0.40
CA ASP A 67 -6.64 2.07 0.43
C ASP A 67 -6.48 1.41 -0.95
N ASP A 68 -6.50 2.19 -2.02
CA ASP A 68 -6.34 1.75 -3.41
C ASP A 68 -4.86 1.71 -3.88
N ARG A 69 -3.93 2.04 -2.99
CA ARG A 69 -2.48 2.06 -3.28
C ARG A 69 -1.68 0.97 -2.57
N PHE A 70 -2.34 0.13 -1.80
CA PHE A 70 -1.68 -0.96 -1.08
C PHE A 70 -2.02 -2.32 -1.67
N VAL A 71 -1.02 -3.17 -1.75
CA VAL A 71 -1.14 -4.56 -2.19
C VAL A 71 -0.53 -5.48 -1.14
N TYR A 72 -1.02 -6.71 -1.07
CA TYR A 72 -0.48 -7.75 -0.22
C TYR A 72 0.23 -8.80 -1.06
N ALA A 73 1.32 -9.34 -0.54
CA ALA A 73 1.99 -10.53 -1.04
C ALA A 73 2.29 -11.44 0.16
N SER A 74 2.17 -12.75 -0.03
CA SER A 74 2.35 -13.73 1.04
C SER A 74 3.80 -14.09 1.34
N ASP A 75 4.72 -13.66 0.49
CA ASP A 75 6.14 -14.04 0.51
C ASP A 75 6.39 -15.57 0.49
N PHE A 76 5.42 -16.35 0.02
CA PHE A 76 5.61 -17.79 -0.14
C PHE A 76 6.67 -18.09 -1.20
N PRO A 77 7.63 -19.00 -0.95
CA PRO A 77 7.72 -19.95 0.17
C PRO A 77 8.64 -19.52 1.33
N HIS A 78 9.03 -18.27 1.42
CA HIS A 78 9.84 -17.74 2.53
C HIS A 78 9.05 -17.83 3.84
N GLU A 79 7.79 -17.38 3.81
CA GLU A 79 6.88 -17.56 4.93
C GLU A 79 6.17 -18.91 4.88
N PRO A 80 6.08 -19.64 6.01
CA PRO A 80 5.33 -20.88 6.07
C PRO A 80 3.83 -20.68 5.83
N THR A 81 3.18 -21.62 5.16
CA THR A 81 1.74 -21.55 4.88
C THR A 81 0.88 -21.40 6.13
N THR A 82 1.33 -21.92 7.27
CA THR A 82 0.64 -21.78 8.57
C THR A 82 0.66 -20.35 9.07
N GLU A 83 1.78 -19.65 8.95
CA GLU A 83 1.91 -18.23 9.34
C GLU A 83 1.11 -17.35 8.40
N ILE A 84 1.18 -17.58 7.09
CA ILE A 84 0.38 -16.88 6.10
C ILE A 84 -1.12 -17.01 6.41
N ALA A 85 -1.59 -18.22 6.74
CA ALA A 85 -2.99 -18.46 7.09
C ALA A 85 -3.40 -17.70 8.34
N GLU A 86 -2.58 -17.71 9.39
CA GLU A 86 -2.83 -17.01 10.65
C GLU A 86 -2.88 -15.49 10.44
N ILE A 87 -1.94 -14.92 9.68
CA ILE A 87 -1.91 -13.49 9.35
C ILE A 87 -3.18 -13.09 8.60
N LEU A 88 -3.59 -13.88 7.61
CA LEU A 88 -4.81 -13.63 6.84
C LEU A 88 -6.08 -13.70 7.69
N GLU A 89 -6.21 -14.72 8.55
CA GLU A 89 -7.35 -14.87 9.46
C GLU A 89 -7.43 -13.67 10.42
N ASN A 90 -6.32 -13.34 11.07
CA ASN A 90 -6.24 -12.19 11.98
C ASN A 90 -6.58 -10.88 11.26
N PHE A 91 -6.10 -10.67 10.04
CA PHE A 91 -6.42 -9.49 9.25
C PHE A 91 -7.91 -9.41 8.90
N LEU A 92 -8.52 -10.53 8.53
CA LEU A 92 -9.95 -10.57 8.21
C LEU A 92 -10.83 -10.27 9.42
N GLU A 93 -10.38 -10.59 10.63
CA GLU A 93 -11.09 -10.32 11.88
C GLU A 93 -10.94 -8.87 12.38
N ARG A 94 -9.99 -8.11 11.89
CA ARG A 94 -9.77 -6.70 12.29
C ARG A 94 -11.04 -5.88 12.13
N LYS A 95 -11.35 -5.06 13.12
CA LYS A 95 -12.53 -4.16 13.13
C LYS A 95 -12.20 -2.72 12.75
N ASP A 96 -10.94 -2.37 12.77
CA ASP A 96 -10.39 -1.06 12.45
C ASP A 96 -10.18 -0.83 10.94
N ILE A 97 -10.31 -1.87 10.12
CA ILE A 97 -10.23 -1.81 8.65
C ILE A 97 -11.58 -2.25 8.07
N THR A 98 -12.11 -1.46 7.14
CA THR A 98 -13.40 -1.78 6.49
C THR A 98 -13.31 -3.02 5.62
N LEU A 99 -14.44 -3.71 5.40
CA LEU A 99 -14.48 -4.86 4.50
C LEU A 99 -14.07 -4.48 3.08
N SER A 100 -14.45 -3.29 2.63
CA SER A 100 -14.03 -2.76 1.30
C SER A 100 -12.52 -2.60 1.21
N SER A 101 -11.89 -2.00 2.22
CA SER A 101 -10.43 -1.84 2.23
C SER A 101 -9.70 -3.18 2.27
N LYS A 102 -10.20 -4.14 3.05
CA LYS A 102 -9.66 -5.51 3.07
C LYS A 102 -9.71 -6.17 1.68
N GLN A 103 -10.84 -6.06 1.01
CA GLN A 103 -11.00 -6.60 -0.35
C GLN A 103 -10.03 -5.95 -1.33
N LYS A 104 -9.85 -4.63 -1.25
CA LYS A 104 -8.87 -3.90 -2.08
C LYS A 104 -7.45 -4.41 -1.85
N LEU A 105 -6.99 -4.48 -0.60
CA LEU A 105 -5.64 -4.92 -0.27
C LEU A 105 -5.37 -6.36 -0.73
N LEU A 106 -6.32 -7.26 -0.53
CA LEU A 106 -6.17 -8.68 -0.81
C LEU A 106 -6.41 -9.07 -2.28
N SER A 107 -7.14 -8.26 -3.05
CA SER A 107 -7.57 -8.66 -4.39
C SER A 107 -7.60 -7.50 -5.38
N ASP A 108 -8.43 -6.48 -5.16
CA ASP A 108 -8.81 -5.56 -6.22
C ASP A 108 -7.62 -4.73 -6.72
N ASN A 109 -6.75 -4.28 -5.80
CA ASN A 109 -5.58 -3.47 -6.14
C ASN A 109 -4.55 -4.27 -6.96
N VAL A 110 -4.28 -5.52 -6.60
CA VAL A 110 -3.35 -6.36 -7.36
C VAL A 110 -3.91 -6.69 -8.74
N ARG A 111 -5.23 -6.92 -8.83
CA ARG A 111 -5.90 -7.13 -10.14
C ARG A 111 -5.81 -5.90 -11.02
N ALA A 112 -6.02 -4.70 -10.45
CA ALA A 112 -5.87 -3.44 -11.16
C ALA A 112 -4.42 -3.21 -11.60
N LEU A 113 -3.45 -3.42 -10.70
CA LEU A 113 -2.02 -3.27 -10.95
C LEU A 113 -1.54 -4.13 -12.13
N TYR A 114 -1.92 -5.40 -12.16
CA TYR A 114 -1.53 -6.35 -13.21
C TYR A 114 -2.54 -6.47 -14.35
N ARG A 115 -3.59 -5.64 -14.37
CA ARG A 115 -4.65 -5.65 -15.41
C ARG A 115 -5.28 -7.03 -15.58
N MET A 116 -5.48 -7.74 -14.48
CA MET A 116 -6.09 -9.06 -14.46
C MET A 116 -7.60 -8.93 -14.70
N LYS A 117 -8.15 -9.83 -15.50
CA LYS A 117 -9.59 -9.94 -15.75
C LYS A 117 -10.30 -10.73 -14.67
#